data_f51db7d9d74a08d9bb789a00011f5212
#
_entry.id   f51db7d9d74a08d9bb789a00011f5212
#
_cell.length_a   1.000
_cell.length_b   1.000
_cell.length_c   1.000
_cell.angle_alpha   90.00
_cell.angle_beta   90.00
_cell.angle_gamma   90.00
#
_symmetry.space_group_name_H-M   'P 1'
#
loop_
_entity.id
_entity.type
_entity.pdbx_description
1 polymer ?
#
loop_
_entity_poly.entity_id
_entity_poly.type
_entity_poly.pdbx_seq_one_letter_code
_entity_poly.pdbx_strand_id
1 'polypeptide(L)'
;MVAVNHLTTRVLPDRANKSDEEKLIRLLKYLKGTTDLGMILGGDENNELNLEAFADASYGIHADAKSHTGLYITLGRGPILWKSYKQKSVTKSSCEAEILALSDMVSMVIWMRDAIEENMTKSQPITIYEDNKAAIQLVSNGMSTSDRSRHIHVRNNFVGQFVENGQIKVVHCPTKHMIADILTKPLGPSQFLYLRDYLLGYKIPEKGCVMGNSK
;
A
#
# COMPACT_ATOMS: atom_id res chain seq x y z
N MET A 1 0.79 7.39 -9.85
CA MET A 1 1.15 5.97 -10.14
C MET A 1 0.00 5.25 -10.84
N VAL A 2 -1.23 5.15 -10.28
CA VAL A 2 -2.39 4.46 -10.92
C VAL A 2 -2.64 4.96 -12.34
N ALA A 3 -2.71 6.27 -12.56
CA ALA A 3 -2.91 6.86 -13.89
C ALA A 3 -1.81 6.48 -14.89
N VAL A 4 -0.54 6.49 -14.46
CA VAL A 4 0.59 6.07 -15.30
C VAL A 4 0.47 4.58 -15.65
N ASN A 5 0.19 3.74 -14.64
CA ASN A 5 0.03 2.30 -14.84
C ASN A 5 -1.12 1.99 -15.82
N HIS A 6 -2.26 2.69 -15.68
CA HIS A 6 -3.38 2.55 -16.62
C HIS A 6 -2.98 2.97 -18.05
N LEU A 7 -2.34 4.13 -18.20
CA LEU A 7 -1.95 4.65 -19.52
C LEU A 7 -0.89 3.77 -20.21
N THR A 8 0.05 3.20 -19.47
CA THR A 8 1.07 2.29 -20.04
C THR A 8 0.46 1.01 -20.64
N THR A 9 -0.73 0.60 -20.21
CA THR A 9 -1.45 -0.53 -20.82
C THR A 9 -2.13 -0.16 -22.14
N ARG A 10 -2.17 1.13 -22.51
CA ARG A 10 -2.85 1.70 -23.69
C ARG A 10 -1.90 2.24 -24.77
N VAL A 11 -0.60 1.90 -24.70
CA VAL A 11 0.44 2.44 -25.59
C VAL A 11 0.27 1.97 -27.04
N LEU A 12 -0.34 0.81 -27.28
CA LEU A 12 -0.55 0.30 -28.62
C LEU A 12 -1.68 1.06 -29.35
N PRO A 13 -1.51 1.40 -30.64
CA PRO A 13 -2.48 2.20 -31.41
C PRO A 13 -3.90 1.63 -31.41
N ASP A 14 -4.04 0.30 -31.41
CA ASP A 14 -5.32 -0.43 -31.39
C ASP A 14 -6.01 -0.38 -30.00
N ARG A 15 -5.31 0.06 -28.96
CA ARG A 15 -5.83 0.14 -27.58
C ARG A 15 -6.05 1.56 -27.08
N ALA A 16 -5.39 2.53 -27.68
CA ALA A 16 -5.53 3.94 -27.31
C ALA A 16 -6.83 4.52 -27.87
N ASN A 17 -7.48 5.36 -27.09
CA ASN A 17 -8.68 6.09 -27.50
C ASN A 17 -8.64 7.55 -27.02
N LYS A 18 -9.57 8.37 -27.50
CA LYS A 18 -9.66 9.79 -27.14
C LYS A 18 -9.75 10.03 -25.63
N SER A 19 -10.41 9.18 -24.89
CA SER A 19 -10.48 9.28 -23.43
C SER A 19 -9.11 9.04 -22.76
N ASP A 20 -8.25 8.22 -23.34
CA ASP A 20 -6.91 7.99 -22.82
C ASP A 20 -5.99 9.20 -23.07
N GLU A 21 -6.17 9.88 -24.21
CA GLU A 21 -5.52 11.16 -24.51
C GLU A 21 -5.92 12.26 -23.50
N GLU A 22 -7.22 12.39 -23.22
CA GLU A 22 -7.73 13.34 -22.21
C GLU A 22 -7.13 13.07 -20.81
N LYS A 23 -7.01 11.81 -20.41
CA LYS A 23 -6.38 11.40 -19.15
C LYS A 23 -4.89 11.75 -19.14
N LEU A 24 -4.18 11.53 -20.25
CA LEU A 24 -2.77 11.91 -20.39
C LEU A 24 -2.58 13.42 -20.26
N ILE A 25 -3.39 14.22 -20.98
CA ILE A 25 -3.37 15.67 -20.87
C ILE A 25 -3.62 16.12 -19.42
N ARG A 26 -4.59 15.52 -18.74
CA ARG A 26 -4.85 15.82 -17.33
C ARG A 26 -3.65 15.51 -16.43
N LEU A 27 -2.97 14.38 -16.66
CA LEU A 27 -1.75 14.01 -15.95
C LEU A 27 -0.64 15.03 -16.18
N LEU A 28 -0.42 15.43 -17.43
CA LEU A 28 0.60 16.43 -17.78
C LEU A 28 0.29 17.82 -17.17
N LYS A 29 -0.98 18.24 -17.16
CA LYS A 29 -1.42 19.47 -16.48
C LYS A 29 -1.15 19.41 -14.97
N TYR A 30 -1.41 18.25 -14.33
CA TYR A 30 -1.10 18.05 -12.91
C TYR A 30 0.40 18.18 -12.67
N LEU A 31 1.25 17.50 -13.44
CA LEU A 31 2.71 17.58 -13.31
C LEU A 31 3.22 19.01 -13.50
N LYS A 32 2.72 19.72 -14.53
CA LYS A 32 3.07 21.13 -14.77
C LYS A 32 2.68 22.05 -13.62
N GLY A 33 1.53 21.79 -12.98
CA GLY A 33 1.03 22.58 -11.85
C GLY A 33 1.60 22.19 -10.49
N THR A 34 2.49 21.19 -10.43
CA THR A 34 3.06 20.65 -9.18
C THR A 34 4.57 20.46 -9.25
N THR A 35 5.25 21.25 -10.08
CA THR A 35 6.72 21.18 -10.26
C THR A 35 7.48 21.50 -8.97
N ASP A 36 6.88 22.28 -8.07
CA ASP A 36 7.48 22.71 -6.80
C ASP A 36 7.20 21.74 -5.64
N LEU A 37 6.42 20.67 -5.90
CA LEU A 37 6.17 19.63 -4.92
C LEU A 37 7.37 18.66 -4.86
N GLY A 38 8.13 18.75 -3.76
CA GLY A 38 9.20 17.82 -3.44
C GLY A 38 8.74 16.68 -2.52
N MET A 39 9.62 15.74 -2.24
CA MET A 39 9.48 14.79 -1.16
C MET A 39 10.29 15.24 0.05
N ILE A 40 9.72 15.10 1.24
CA ILE A 40 10.40 15.37 2.50
C ILE A 40 10.73 14.02 3.13
N LEU A 41 12.01 13.75 3.32
CA LEU A 41 12.51 12.55 3.96
C LEU A 41 13.15 12.92 5.31
N GLY A 42 13.07 12.03 6.29
CA GLY A 42 13.66 12.24 7.61
C GLY A 42 12.94 11.48 8.71
N GLY A 43 13.36 11.69 9.96
CA GLY A 43 12.69 11.14 11.12
C GLY A 43 11.27 11.70 11.31
N ASP A 44 10.53 11.09 12.21
CA ASP A 44 9.21 11.57 12.66
C ASP A 44 9.33 12.87 13.49
N GLU A 45 8.26 13.27 14.18
CA GLU A 45 8.27 14.49 15.04
C GLU A 45 9.31 14.45 16.15
N ASN A 46 9.70 13.25 16.62
CA ASN A 46 10.74 13.04 17.60
C ASN A 46 12.11 12.75 16.97
N ASN A 47 12.22 12.91 15.65
CA ASN A 47 13.39 12.53 14.85
C ASN A 47 13.72 11.03 14.91
N GLU A 48 12.71 10.19 15.18
CA GLU A 48 12.84 8.73 15.15
C GLU A 48 12.65 8.18 13.73
N LEU A 49 13.45 7.16 13.41
CA LEU A 49 13.38 6.43 12.15
C LEU A 49 12.58 5.14 12.35
N ASN A 50 11.26 5.25 12.36
CA ASN A 50 10.37 4.11 12.48
C ASN A 50 9.99 3.58 11.09
N LEU A 51 10.25 2.27 10.87
CA LEU A 51 9.84 1.60 9.64
C LEU A 51 8.36 1.23 9.73
N GLU A 52 7.55 1.84 8.89
CA GLU A 52 6.11 1.60 8.79
C GLU A 52 5.72 1.34 7.33
N ALA A 53 4.69 0.52 7.14
CA ALA A 53 4.22 0.14 5.82
C ALA A 53 2.70 0.20 5.70
N PHE A 54 2.18 0.49 4.50
CA PHE A 54 0.77 0.54 4.17
C PHE A 54 0.53 -0.30 2.93
N ALA A 55 -0.35 -1.29 3.03
CA ALA A 55 -0.74 -2.15 1.92
C ALA A 55 -2.23 -1.98 1.64
N ASP A 56 -2.60 -1.88 0.37
CA ASP A 56 -3.98 -1.80 -0.10
C ASP A 56 -4.13 -2.53 -1.44
N ALA A 57 -5.32 -3.05 -1.70
CA ALA A 57 -5.65 -3.63 -2.99
C ALA A 57 -7.03 -3.21 -3.50
N SER A 58 -7.09 -2.69 -4.70
CA SER A 58 -8.35 -2.45 -5.41
C SER A 58 -8.79 -3.71 -6.16
N TYR A 59 -9.86 -4.35 -5.67
CA TYR A 59 -10.38 -5.61 -6.19
C TYR A 59 -10.98 -5.48 -7.58
N GLY A 60 -10.52 -6.31 -8.53
CA GLY A 60 -11.14 -6.54 -9.83
C GLY A 60 -11.25 -5.32 -10.75
N ILE A 61 -10.43 -4.27 -10.56
CA ILE A 61 -10.59 -3.00 -11.29
C ILE A 61 -10.10 -3.02 -12.74
N HIS A 62 -9.37 -4.04 -13.14
CA HIS A 62 -8.87 -4.17 -14.51
C HIS A 62 -9.86 -4.93 -15.41
N ALA A 63 -9.81 -4.68 -16.72
CA ALA A 63 -10.72 -5.29 -17.70
C ALA A 63 -10.65 -6.83 -17.71
N ASP A 64 -9.54 -7.42 -17.27
CA ASP A 64 -9.36 -8.86 -17.11
C ASP A 64 -9.64 -9.35 -15.68
N ALA A 65 -10.46 -8.59 -14.92
CA ALA A 65 -10.86 -8.85 -13.55
C ALA A 65 -9.71 -9.00 -12.54
N LYS A 66 -8.51 -8.58 -12.88
CA LYS A 66 -7.39 -8.54 -11.95
C LYS A 66 -7.48 -7.34 -11.03
N SER A 67 -6.98 -7.52 -9.82
CA SER A 67 -6.88 -6.47 -8.80
C SER A 67 -5.62 -5.63 -8.99
N HIS A 68 -5.52 -4.53 -8.26
CA HIS A 68 -4.38 -3.62 -8.28
C HIS A 68 -3.83 -3.47 -6.88
N THR A 69 -2.52 -3.62 -6.72
CA THR A 69 -1.81 -3.49 -5.44
C THR A 69 -1.15 -2.13 -5.33
N GLY A 70 -1.30 -1.51 -4.17
CA GLY A 70 -0.57 -0.32 -3.74
C GLY A 70 0.23 -0.62 -2.47
N LEU A 71 1.52 -0.32 -2.51
CA LEU A 71 2.44 -0.51 -1.39
C LEU A 71 3.17 0.80 -1.11
N TYR A 72 3.24 1.20 0.15
CA TYR A 72 3.95 2.38 0.62
C TYR A 72 4.74 2.04 1.87
N ILE A 73 6.03 2.37 1.90
CA ILE A 73 6.92 2.17 3.05
C ILE A 73 7.60 3.49 3.36
N THR A 74 7.59 3.85 4.64
CA THR A 74 8.25 5.03 5.18
C THR A 74 9.24 4.66 6.28
N LEU A 75 10.27 5.48 6.44
CA LEU A 75 11.19 5.42 7.57
C LEU A 75 11.13 6.78 8.30
N GLY A 76 10.13 6.89 9.18
CA GLY A 76 9.75 8.15 9.82
C GLY A 76 8.87 9.01 8.92
N ARG A 77 9.45 9.83 8.04
CA ARG A 77 8.74 10.80 7.18
C ARG A 77 9.02 10.54 5.70
N GLY A 78 7.96 10.54 4.89
CA GLY A 78 8.04 10.41 3.44
C GLY A 78 8.37 8.99 2.96
N PRO A 79 8.26 8.74 1.66
CA PRO A 79 8.39 7.41 1.10
C PRO A 79 9.85 7.01 0.90
N ILE A 80 10.23 5.84 1.39
CA ILE A 80 11.49 5.20 1.02
C ILE A 80 11.29 4.12 -0.05
N LEU A 81 10.05 3.57 -0.12
CA LEU A 81 9.63 2.69 -1.21
C LEU A 81 8.13 2.84 -1.43
N TRP A 82 7.72 2.83 -2.70
CA TRP A 82 6.31 2.74 -3.08
C TRP A 82 6.15 1.94 -4.35
N LYS A 83 5.04 1.20 -4.46
CA LYS A 83 4.68 0.46 -5.67
C LYS A 83 3.19 0.60 -5.97
N SER A 84 2.86 0.58 -7.24
CA SER A 84 1.50 0.57 -7.76
C SER A 84 1.49 -0.31 -9.00
N TYR A 85 0.85 -1.47 -8.94
CA TYR A 85 0.89 -2.44 -10.03
C TYR A 85 -0.33 -3.35 -10.04
N LYS A 86 -0.64 -3.85 -11.23
CA LYS A 86 -1.68 -4.85 -11.46
C LYS A 86 -1.23 -6.21 -10.93
N GLN A 87 -2.09 -6.89 -10.19
CA GLN A 87 -1.83 -8.26 -9.72
C GLN A 87 -1.73 -9.24 -10.88
N LYS A 88 -0.92 -10.28 -10.71
CA LYS A 88 -0.69 -11.29 -11.75
C LYS A 88 -1.83 -12.31 -11.87
N SER A 89 -2.48 -12.63 -10.75
CA SER A 89 -3.60 -13.56 -10.66
C SER A 89 -4.93 -12.84 -10.44
N VAL A 90 -6.03 -13.48 -10.85
CA VAL A 90 -7.38 -13.05 -10.49
C VAL A 90 -7.70 -13.58 -9.10
N THR A 91 -8.24 -12.74 -8.24
CA THR A 91 -8.70 -13.07 -6.90
C THR A 91 -10.23 -13.22 -6.89
N LYS A 92 -10.78 -14.02 -5.98
CA LYS A 92 -12.21 -14.28 -5.88
C LYS A 92 -12.95 -13.29 -4.96
N SER A 93 -12.19 -12.52 -4.16
CA SER A 93 -12.74 -11.55 -3.23
C SER A 93 -11.76 -10.40 -2.98
N SER A 94 -12.25 -9.29 -2.42
CA SER A 94 -11.39 -8.19 -1.96
C SER A 94 -10.39 -8.66 -0.91
N CYS A 95 -10.84 -9.47 0.05
CA CYS A 95 -9.98 -10.04 1.08
C CYS A 95 -8.80 -10.85 0.50
N GLU A 96 -9.01 -11.63 -0.57
CA GLU A 96 -7.91 -12.34 -1.24
C GLU A 96 -6.95 -11.37 -1.93
N ALA A 97 -7.46 -10.28 -2.51
CA ALA A 97 -6.62 -9.26 -3.12
C ALA A 97 -5.73 -8.56 -2.08
N GLU A 98 -6.28 -8.28 -0.88
CA GLU A 98 -5.54 -7.70 0.24
C GLU A 98 -4.46 -8.67 0.78
N ILE A 99 -4.77 -9.96 0.92
CA ILE A 99 -3.78 -10.97 1.32
C ILE A 99 -2.60 -11.02 0.35
N LEU A 100 -2.84 -10.87 -0.95
CA LEU A 100 -1.76 -10.78 -1.95
C LEU A 100 -0.92 -9.53 -1.72
N ALA A 101 -1.55 -8.37 -1.50
CA ALA A 101 -0.84 -7.12 -1.23
C ALA A 101 -0.02 -7.20 0.06
N LEU A 102 -0.60 -7.73 1.15
CA LEU A 102 0.10 -7.97 2.42
C LEU A 102 1.31 -8.90 2.25
N SER A 103 1.16 -10.02 1.54
CA SER A 103 2.25 -10.97 1.30
C SER A 103 3.41 -10.33 0.52
N ASP A 104 3.10 -9.52 -0.49
CA ASP A 104 4.11 -8.80 -1.26
C ASP A 104 4.77 -7.70 -0.40
N MET A 105 4.00 -7.02 0.48
CA MET A 105 4.52 -6.05 1.44
C MET A 105 5.48 -6.69 2.44
N VAL A 106 5.10 -7.82 3.06
CA VAL A 106 5.95 -8.54 4.03
C VAL A 106 7.33 -8.84 3.44
N SER A 107 7.37 -9.36 2.22
CA SER A 107 8.65 -9.65 1.54
C SER A 107 9.55 -8.41 1.43
N MET A 108 8.95 -7.24 1.18
CA MET A 108 9.70 -5.99 1.03
C MET A 108 10.16 -5.42 2.37
N VAL A 109 9.29 -5.40 3.38
CA VAL A 109 9.65 -4.82 4.69
C VAL A 109 10.69 -5.67 5.41
N ILE A 110 10.65 -6.99 5.27
CA ILE A 110 11.67 -7.89 5.84
C ILE A 110 13.03 -7.62 5.18
N TRP A 111 13.07 -7.55 3.85
CA TRP A 111 14.30 -7.20 3.13
C TRP A 111 14.85 -5.82 3.55
N MET A 112 13.98 -4.82 3.68
CA MET A 112 14.38 -3.48 4.12
C MET A 112 14.87 -3.47 5.56
N ARG A 113 14.18 -4.18 6.47
CA ARG A 113 14.61 -4.33 7.86
C ARG A 113 16.03 -4.88 7.92
N ASP A 114 16.29 -6.00 7.23
CA ASP A 114 17.59 -6.65 7.26
C ASP A 114 18.70 -5.69 6.78
N ALA A 115 18.43 -4.89 5.73
CA ALA A 115 19.36 -3.87 5.25
C ALA A 115 19.57 -2.70 6.23
N ILE A 116 18.57 -2.37 7.05
CA ILE A 116 18.64 -1.29 8.04
C ILE A 116 19.30 -1.79 9.33
N GLU A 117 18.99 -3.02 9.77
CA GLU A 117 19.49 -3.61 11.03
C GLU A 117 21.02 -3.80 11.04
N GLU A 118 21.65 -3.97 9.88
CA GLU A 118 23.12 -3.95 9.81
C GLU A 118 23.71 -2.65 10.36
N ASN A 119 22.91 -1.57 10.43
CA ASN A 119 23.37 -0.23 10.80
C ASN A 119 22.62 0.39 12.00
N MET A 120 21.62 -0.28 12.58
CA MET A 120 20.77 0.25 13.65
C MET A 120 20.51 -0.77 14.76
N THR A 121 20.28 -0.28 15.97
CA THR A 121 19.95 -1.10 17.16
C THR A 121 18.58 -1.76 17.05
N LYS A 122 18.46 -2.96 17.64
CA LYS A 122 17.31 -3.91 17.67
C LYS A 122 15.96 -3.37 17.26
N SER A 123 15.36 -3.98 16.23
CA SER A 123 14.09 -3.61 15.68
C SER A 123 12.90 -4.03 16.54
N GLN A 124 11.98 -3.09 16.72
CA GLN A 124 10.60 -3.38 17.09
C GLN A 124 9.88 -4.09 15.93
N PRO A 125 8.80 -4.85 16.18
CA PRO A 125 8.00 -5.42 15.10
C PRO A 125 7.56 -4.34 14.11
N ILE A 126 7.78 -4.57 12.81
CA ILE A 126 7.38 -3.62 11.78
C ILE A 126 5.86 -3.54 11.72
N THR A 127 5.32 -2.33 11.77
CA THR A 127 3.89 -2.11 11.63
C THR A 127 3.50 -2.06 10.16
N ILE A 128 2.57 -2.95 9.76
CA ILE A 128 1.93 -2.92 8.44
C ILE A 128 0.47 -2.54 8.65
N TYR A 129 0.06 -1.44 8.03
CA TYR A 129 -1.31 -0.93 8.06
C TYR A 129 -2.13 -1.53 6.92
N GLU A 130 -3.35 -1.99 7.26
CA GLU A 130 -4.31 -2.63 6.38
C GLU A 130 -5.72 -2.15 6.74
N ASP A 131 -6.60 -1.88 5.78
CA ASP A 131 -7.97 -1.41 6.08
C ASP A 131 -9.02 -2.53 6.08
N ASN A 132 -8.70 -3.69 5.53
CA ASN A 132 -9.60 -4.85 5.48
C ASN A 132 -9.50 -5.71 6.74
N LYS A 133 -10.46 -5.55 7.65
CA LYS A 133 -10.51 -6.32 8.91
C LYS A 133 -10.54 -7.83 8.71
N ALA A 134 -11.17 -8.32 7.61
CA ALA A 134 -11.20 -9.74 7.32
C ALA A 134 -9.83 -10.27 6.93
N ALA A 135 -9.05 -9.50 6.15
CA ALA A 135 -7.67 -9.86 5.82
C ALA A 135 -6.80 -9.90 7.09
N ILE A 136 -6.90 -8.87 7.95
CA ILE A 136 -6.18 -8.82 9.22
C ILE A 136 -6.51 -10.04 10.09
N GLN A 137 -7.80 -10.36 10.26
CA GLN A 137 -8.23 -11.50 11.07
C GLN A 137 -7.68 -12.82 10.54
N LEU A 138 -7.61 -12.96 9.21
CA LEU A 138 -7.12 -14.19 8.58
C LEU A 138 -5.62 -14.41 8.78
N VAL A 139 -4.82 -13.37 8.65
CA VAL A 139 -3.37 -13.47 8.86
C VAL A 139 -3.00 -13.58 10.33
N SER A 140 -3.87 -13.10 11.24
CA SER A 140 -3.65 -13.18 12.69
C SER A 140 -4.10 -14.51 13.31
N ASN A 141 -5.12 -15.16 12.75
CA ASN A 141 -5.69 -16.40 13.29
C ASN A 141 -4.95 -17.68 12.81
N GLY A 142 -3.90 -17.55 12.00
CA GLY A 142 -3.18 -18.70 11.46
C GLY A 142 -4.00 -19.51 10.45
N MET A 143 -3.78 -20.83 10.41
CA MET A 143 -4.36 -21.74 9.42
C MET A 143 -5.87 -21.72 9.39
N SER A 144 -6.46 -21.12 8.35
CA SER A 144 -7.87 -21.32 8.01
C SER A 144 -8.00 -22.52 7.06
N THR A 145 -8.81 -23.49 7.44
CA THR A 145 -9.12 -24.70 6.65
C THR A 145 -10.23 -24.46 5.61
N SER A 146 -10.56 -23.20 5.28
CA SER A 146 -11.63 -22.90 4.34
C SER A 146 -11.23 -23.12 2.88
N ASP A 147 -12.23 -23.34 2.00
CA ASP A 147 -12.15 -23.62 0.55
C ASP A 147 -11.49 -22.54 -0.32
N ARG A 148 -10.43 -21.88 0.18
CA ARG A 148 -9.69 -20.89 -0.57
C ARG A 148 -8.75 -21.55 -1.57
N SER A 149 -8.49 -20.83 -2.66
CA SER A 149 -7.49 -21.29 -3.61
C SER A 149 -6.13 -21.50 -2.91
N ARG A 150 -5.46 -22.59 -3.23
CA ARG A 150 -4.21 -23.03 -2.58
C ARG A 150 -3.14 -21.93 -2.53
N HIS A 151 -3.05 -21.10 -3.57
CA HIS A 151 -2.07 -20.02 -3.63
C HIS A 151 -2.35 -18.90 -2.61
N ILE A 152 -3.62 -18.62 -2.30
CA ILE A 152 -4.01 -17.66 -1.25
C ILE A 152 -3.69 -18.22 0.14
N HIS A 153 -3.94 -19.52 0.34
CA HIS A 153 -3.60 -20.19 1.58
C HIS A 153 -2.08 -20.12 1.87
N VAL A 154 -1.25 -20.38 0.86
CA VAL A 154 0.21 -20.26 1.00
C VAL A 154 0.63 -18.85 1.37
N ARG A 155 0.03 -17.82 0.74
CA ARG A 155 0.32 -16.42 1.03
C ARG A 155 -0.14 -15.99 2.43
N ASN A 156 -1.33 -16.44 2.82
CA ASN A 156 -1.84 -16.19 4.18
C ASN A 156 -0.91 -16.78 5.25
N ASN A 157 -0.51 -18.04 5.08
CA ASN A 157 0.42 -18.70 6.01
C ASN A 157 1.79 -18.03 6.02
N PHE A 158 2.28 -17.57 4.87
CA PHE A 158 3.53 -16.82 4.81
C PHE A 158 3.46 -15.56 5.67
N VAL A 159 2.42 -14.74 5.54
CA VAL A 159 2.23 -13.54 6.38
C VAL A 159 2.08 -13.93 7.86
N GLY A 160 1.24 -14.96 8.15
CA GLY A 160 0.98 -15.45 9.50
C GLY A 160 2.25 -15.84 10.25
N GLN A 161 3.21 -16.52 9.60
CA GLN A 161 4.50 -16.89 10.21
C GLN A 161 5.28 -15.67 10.71
N PHE A 162 5.33 -14.58 9.97
CA PHE A 162 6.01 -13.35 10.39
C PHE A 162 5.29 -12.64 11.54
N VAL A 163 3.96 -12.73 11.58
CA VAL A 163 3.15 -12.22 12.71
C VAL A 163 3.42 -13.06 13.96
N GLU A 164 3.32 -14.39 13.87
CA GLU A 164 3.56 -15.33 14.98
C GLU A 164 4.98 -15.20 15.55
N ASN A 165 5.98 -15.00 14.69
CA ASN A 165 7.38 -14.79 15.10
C ASN A 165 7.63 -13.39 15.66
N GLY A 166 6.63 -12.50 15.76
CA GLY A 166 6.77 -11.15 16.27
C GLY A 166 7.62 -10.22 15.42
N GLN A 167 7.87 -10.56 14.15
CA GLN A 167 8.69 -9.76 13.25
C GLN A 167 7.89 -8.61 12.60
N ILE A 168 6.60 -8.81 12.41
CA ILE A 168 5.65 -7.81 11.94
C ILE A 168 4.40 -7.81 12.81
N LYS A 169 3.66 -6.71 12.78
CA LYS A 169 2.28 -6.60 13.28
C LYS A 169 1.41 -5.98 12.20
N VAL A 170 0.26 -6.60 11.93
CA VAL A 170 -0.73 -6.05 10.99
C VAL A 170 -1.79 -5.32 11.80
N VAL A 171 -1.97 -4.03 11.51
CA VAL A 171 -2.81 -3.11 12.29
C VAL A 171 -3.88 -2.50 11.38
N HIS A 172 -5.11 -2.42 11.89
CA HIS A 172 -6.19 -1.79 11.14
C HIS A 172 -5.97 -0.29 10.99
N CYS A 173 -5.98 0.18 9.73
CA CYS A 173 -6.00 1.60 9.38
C CYS A 173 -7.38 1.95 8.79
N PRO A 174 -8.09 2.97 9.29
CA PRO A 174 -9.31 3.43 8.63
C PRO A 174 -9.03 3.90 7.20
N THR A 175 -9.88 3.53 6.24
CA THR A 175 -9.70 3.82 4.80
C THR A 175 -9.40 5.31 4.51
N LYS A 176 -10.00 6.23 5.27
CA LYS A 176 -9.71 7.67 5.11
C LYS A 176 -8.24 8.05 5.35
N HIS A 177 -7.47 7.21 6.07
CA HIS A 177 -6.06 7.41 6.40
C HIS A 177 -5.13 6.40 5.70
N MET A 178 -5.69 5.49 4.90
CA MET A 178 -4.93 4.50 4.14
C MET A 178 -4.13 5.17 3.03
N ILE A 179 -2.84 5.45 3.28
CA ILE A 179 -1.98 6.15 2.33
C ILE A 179 -1.84 5.37 1.02
N ALA A 180 -1.85 4.04 1.09
CA ALA A 180 -1.75 3.18 -0.08
C ALA A 180 -2.92 3.31 -1.07
N ASP A 181 -4.08 3.85 -0.65
CA ASP A 181 -5.25 4.13 -1.51
C ASP A 181 -4.90 4.97 -2.74
N ILE A 182 -4.02 5.96 -2.58
CA ILE A 182 -3.56 6.82 -3.69
C ILE A 182 -2.77 6.04 -4.76
N LEU A 183 -2.33 4.83 -4.42
CA LEU A 183 -1.56 3.93 -5.28
C LEU A 183 -2.42 2.85 -5.94
N THR A 184 -3.71 2.71 -5.54
CA THR A 184 -4.59 1.63 -6.01
C THR A 184 -5.81 2.13 -6.79
N LYS A 185 -6.36 3.29 -6.45
CA LYS A 185 -7.64 3.77 -7.00
C LYS A 185 -7.63 5.26 -7.30
N PRO A 186 -8.45 5.74 -8.26
CA PRO A 186 -8.66 7.17 -8.46
C PRO A 186 -9.44 7.71 -7.26
N LEU A 187 -8.92 8.77 -6.64
CA LEU A 187 -9.52 9.43 -5.49
C LEU A 187 -10.16 10.77 -5.88
N GLY A 188 -11.17 11.17 -5.13
CA GLY A 188 -11.69 12.53 -5.19
C GLY A 188 -10.64 13.58 -4.78
N PRO A 189 -10.77 14.84 -5.23
CA PRO A 189 -9.73 15.86 -5.03
C PRO A 189 -9.31 16.06 -3.57
N SER A 190 -10.26 16.13 -2.65
CA SER A 190 -9.98 16.35 -1.22
C SER A 190 -9.19 15.20 -0.60
N GLN A 191 -9.63 13.95 -0.85
CA GLN A 191 -8.95 12.75 -0.36
C GLN A 191 -7.57 12.60 -1.00
N PHE A 192 -7.46 12.87 -2.30
CA PHE A 192 -6.18 12.85 -3.00
C PHE A 192 -5.17 13.82 -2.39
N LEU A 193 -5.55 15.09 -2.17
CA LEU A 193 -4.67 16.09 -1.58
C LEU A 193 -4.28 15.71 -0.15
N TYR A 194 -5.24 15.22 0.65
CA TYR A 194 -4.99 14.77 2.01
C TYR A 194 -3.94 13.64 2.06
N LEU A 195 -4.14 12.56 1.31
CA LEU A 195 -3.21 11.42 1.30
C LEU A 195 -1.88 11.74 0.61
N ARG A 196 -1.88 12.63 -0.39
CA ARG A 196 -0.67 13.11 -1.04
C ARG A 196 0.29 13.78 -0.05
N ASP A 197 -0.23 14.60 0.87
CA ASP A 197 0.58 15.30 1.85
C ASP A 197 1.29 14.32 2.79
N TYR A 198 0.63 13.22 3.16
CA TYR A 198 1.28 12.13 3.91
C TYR A 198 2.28 11.35 3.05
N LEU A 199 1.89 11.01 1.83
CA LEU A 199 2.74 10.26 0.90
C LEU A 199 4.04 11.00 0.60
N LEU A 200 4.00 12.33 0.47
CA LEU A 200 5.19 13.15 0.19
C LEU A 200 5.95 13.58 1.45
N GLY A 201 5.49 13.22 2.64
CA GLY A 201 6.14 13.55 3.92
C GLY A 201 5.88 14.98 4.42
N TYR A 202 4.93 15.73 3.85
CA TYR A 202 4.50 17.02 4.42
C TYR A 202 3.75 16.83 5.74
N LYS A 203 3.08 15.69 5.90
CA LYS A 203 2.45 15.25 7.15
C LYS A 203 3.01 13.91 7.57
N ILE A 204 3.05 13.68 8.87
CA ILE A 204 3.50 12.43 9.47
C ILE A 204 2.27 11.62 9.86
N PRO A 205 2.20 10.32 9.54
CA PRO A 205 1.14 9.47 10.04
C PRO A 205 1.12 9.49 11.56
N GLU A 206 -0.04 9.74 12.17
CA GLU A 206 -0.18 9.69 13.62
C GLU A 206 0.16 8.27 14.10
N LYS A 207 1.04 8.15 15.10
CA LYS A 207 1.40 6.87 15.73
C LYS A 207 0.12 6.20 16.25
N GLY A 208 -0.26 5.13 15.59
CA GLY A 208 -1.53 4.46 15.85
C GLY A 208 -2.70 5.17 15.17
N CYS A 209 -2.94 4.87 13.91
CA CYS A 209 -4.21 5.18 13.21
C CYS A 209 -5.43 4.53 13.90
N VAL A 210 -5.30 4.12 15.17
CA VAL A 210 -6.22 3.31 15.98
C VAL A 210 -6.92 4.14 17.06
N MET A 211 -6.68 5.43 17.18
CA MET A 211 -7.35 6.25 18.23
C MET A 211 -8.45 7.13 17.62
N GLY A 212 -9.48 6.48 17.08
CA GLY A 212 -10.81 7.04 16.88
C GLY A 212 -11.79 6.55 17.93
N ASN A 213 -11.41 6.50 19.21
CA ASN A 213 -12.31 6.43 20.34
C ASN A 213 -12.03 7.60 21.28
N SER A 214 -12.52 8.74 20.94
CA SER A 214 -12.83 9.80 21.90
C SER A 214 -14.33 10.03 21.81
N LYS A 215 -14.99 9.53 22.84
CA LYS A 215 -16.27 9.84 23.50
C LYS A 215 -17.24 10.72 22.72
#